data_c42223dd49a31496d159fe1753fe96b5
#
_entry.id   c42223dd49a31496d159fe1753fe96b5
#
_cell.length_a   1.000
_cell.length_b   1.000
_cell.length_c   1.000
_cell.angle_alpha   90.00
_cell.angle_beta   90.00
_cell.angle_gamma   90.00
#
_symmetry.space_group_name_H-M   'P 1'
#
loop_
_entity.id
_entity.type
_entity.pdbx_description
1 polymer ?
#
loop_
_entity_poly.entity_id
_entity_poly.type
_entity_poly.pdbx_seq_one_letter_code
_entity_poly.pdbx_strand_id
1 'polypeptide(L)'
;MKEKEGISDEKVRDIDRENALMAPKRISNNVAYILKHFDQKTSRNSKPYYMTTLSNVYEVASAKDRNKIEEVKEKIRRSGFNSIFAVASIDAAKKYYLEFKKQQELLPELARLKIATIFSFGQNDAEDDGNEDENSESTEGLSASDRDFLENAIIDYNKIFKTNYDTSSDKFQNYYKDVSLRVKNREVDLLIVVNMFLTGFDATTLNTLWVDKN
;
A
#
# COMPACT_ATOMS: atom_id res chain seq x y z
N MET A 1 -20.49 -6.31 -46.27
CA MET A 1 -21.12 -5.80 -45.04
C MET A 1 -20.19 -6.20 -43.88
N LYS A 2 -19.49 -5.26 -43.23
CA LYS A 2 -18.71 -5.53 -42.05
C LYS A 2 -19.67 -5.49 -40.89
N GLU A 3 -19.87 -6.64 -40.23
CA GLU A 3 -20.58 -6.71 -38.95
C GLU A 3 -19.79 -5.89 -37.93
N LYS A 4 -20.44 -4.89 -37.34
CA LYS A 4 -19.99 -4.23 -36.16
C LYS A 4 -20.21 -5.22 -35.01
N GLU A 5 -19.15 -5.80 -34.47
CA GLU A 5 -19.23 -6.50 -33.21
C GLU A 5 -19.76 -5.52 -32.15
N GLY A 6 -21.01 -5.71 -31.77
CA GLY A 6 -21.65 -4.95 -30.73
C GLY A 6 -21.03 -5.37 -29.37
N ILE A 7 -20.48 -4.41 -28.63
CA ILE A 7 -20.09 -4.63 -27.22
C ILE A 7 -21.37 -5.05 -26.49
N SER A 8 -21.30 -6.14 -25.71
CA SER A 8 -22.47 -6.61 -24.96
C SER A 8 -22.88 -5.58 -23.90
N ASP A 9 -24.18 -5.49 -23.59
CA ASP A 9 -24.71 -4.57 -22.57
C ASP A 9 -24.03 -4.77 -21.20
N GLU A 10 -23.58 -5.97 -20.88
CA GLU A 10 -22.85 -6.30 -19.68
C GLU A 10 -21.46 -5.64 -19.66
N LYS A 11 -20.71 -5.75 -20.75
CA LYS A 11 -19.42 -5.04 -20.90
C LYS A 11 -19.56 -3.52 -20.83
N VAL A 12 -20.63 -2.95 -21.36
CA VAL A 12 -20.91 -1.51 -21.27
C VAL A 12 -21.13 -1.11 -19.82
N ARG A 13 -21.94 -1.89 -19.07
CA ARG A 13 -22.18 -1.64 -17.63
C ARG A 13 -20.92 -1.74 -16.80
N ASP A 14 -20.04 -2.70 -17.07
CA ASP A 14 -18.79 -2.87 -16.35
C ASP A 14 -17.83 -1.70 -16.61
N ILE A 15 -17.72 -1.24 -17.86
CA ILE A 15 -16.94 -0.05 -18.23
C ILE A 15 -17.49 1.21 -17.56
N ASP A 16 -18.81 1.40 -17.54
CA ASP A 16 -19.44 2.55 -16.91
C ASP A 16 -19.23 2.53 -15.39
N ARG A 17 -19.29 1.35 -14.76
CA ARG A 17 -19.03 1.16 -13.34
C ARG A 17 -17.57 1.45 -13.01
N GLU A 18 -16.63 0.95 -13.78
CA GLU A 18 -15.20 1.21 -13.60
C GLU A 18 -14.90 2.71 -13.76
N ASN A 19 -15.42 3.36 -14.80
CA ASN A 19 -15.30 4.80 -15.00
C ASN A 19 -15.86 5.61 -13.83
N ALA A 20 -17.01 5.21 -13.27
CA ALA A 20 -17.60 5.85 -12.11
C ALA A 20 -16.73 5.69 -10.86
N LEU A 21 -16.16 4.50 -10.64
CA LEU A 21 -15.26 4.23 -9.52
C LEU A 21 -13.96 5.03 -9.63
N MET A 22 -13.46 5.23 -10.84
CA MET A 22 -12.22 5.95 -11.13
C MET A 22 -12.41 7.46 -11.34
N ALA A 23 -13.63 7.98 -11.12
CA ALA A 23 -13.92 9.40 -11.31
C ALA A 23 -13.08 10.27 -10.34
N PRO A 24 -12.35 11.30 -10.84
CA PRO A 24 -11.42 12.10 -10.02
C PRO A 24 -12.09 12.74 -8.80
N LYS A 25 -13.33 13.23 -8.96
CA LYS A 25 -14.07 13.84 -7.85
C LYS A 25 -14.42 12.83 -6.75
N ARG A 26 -14.76 11.59 -7.12
CA ARG A 26 -15.03 10.51 -6.16
C ARG A 26 -13.76 10.17 -5.38
N ILE A 27 -12.65 9.98 -6.08
CA ILE A 27 -11.34 9.71 -5.46
C ILE A 27 -10.96 10.84 -4.50
N SER A 28 -11.08 12.09 -4.94
CA SER A 28 -10.77 13.25 -4.10
C SER A 28 -11.65 13.33 -2.85
N ASN A 29 -12.95 13.05 -2.98
CA ASN A 29 -13.87 13.01 -1.84
C ASN A 29 -13.53 11.87 -0.87
N ASN A 30 -13.19 10.68 -1.38
CA ASN A 30 -12.81 9.55 -0.55
C ASN A 30 -11.51 9.83 0.23
N VAL A 31 -10.51 10.43 -0.43
CA VAL A 31 -9.26 10.83 0.23
C VAL A 31 -9.53 11.87 1.31
N ALA A 32 -10.32 12.91 1.00
CA ALA A 32 -10.71 13.93 1.98
C ALA A 32 -11.46 13.32 3.18
N TYR A 33 -12.34 12.34 2.93
CA TYR A 33 -13.03 11.61 3.98
C TYR A 33 -12.07 10.81 4.87
N ILE A 34 -11.15 10.06 4.27
CA ILE A 34 -10.15 9.27 4.99
C ILE A 34 -9.27 10.19 5.84
N LEU A 35 -8.71 11.25 5.26
CA LEU A 35 -7.87 12.22 5.99
C LEU A 35 -8.61 12.87 7.17
N LYS A 36 -9.86 13.28 6.95
CA LYS A 36 -10.70 13.89 7.99
C LYS A 36 -10.98 12.95 9.16
N HIS A 37 -11.18 11.66 8.88
CA HIS A 37 -11.59 10.68 9.88
C HIS A 37 -10.47 9.79 10.37
N PHE A 38 -9.26 9.96 9.83
CA PHE A 38 -8.11 9.11 10.12
C PHE A 38 -7.82 9.05 11.62
N ASP A 39 -7.66 10.19 12.26
CA ASP A 39 -7.30 10.28 13.67
C ASP A 39 -8.35 9.64 14.58
N GLN A 40 -9.64 9.79 14.24
CA GLN A 40 -10.73 9.17 14.99
C GLN A 40 -10.73 7.65 14.82
N LYS A 41 -10.62 7.15 13.59
CA LYS A 41 -10.68 5.72 13.29
C LYS A 41 -9.46 4.95 13.80
N THR A 42 -8.28 5.54 13.69
CA THR A 42 -7.04 4.94 14.16
C THR A 42 -6.69 5.30 15.60
N SER A 43 -7.58 6.03 16.30
CA SER A 43 -7.32 6.50 17.67
C SER A 43 -5.97 7.21 17.81
N ARG A 44 -5.54 7.98 16.78
CA ARG A 44 -4.21 8.60 16.72
C ARG A 44 -3.88 9.46 17.93
N ASN A 45 -4.89 10.12 18.48
CA ASN A 45 -4.78 11.00 19.65
C ASN A 45 -5.14 10.30 20.98
N SER A 46 -5.15 8.97 21.01
CA SER A 46 -5.40 8.20 22.22
C SER A 46 -4.24 8.26 23.22
N LYS A 47 -4.47 7.75 24.43
CA LYS A 47 -3.41 7.60 25.43
C LYS A 47 -2.27 6.79 24.85
N PRO A 48 -1.01 7.26 25.00
CA PRO A 48 0.13 6.53 24.49
C PRO A 48 0.34 5.22 25.27
N TYR A 49 0.85 4.23 24.56
CA TYR A 49 1.24 2.93 25.08
C TYR A 49 2.69 2.62 24.74
N TYR A 50 3.26 1.66 25.44
CA TYR A 50 4.59 1.16 25.12
C TYR A 50 4.48 -0.10 24.29
N MET A 51 5.29 -0.18 23.24
CA MET A 51 5.43 -1.38 22.43
C MET A 51 6.90 -1.67 22.14
N THR A 52 7.21 -2.92 21.90
CA THR A 52 8.54 -3.34 21.45
C THR A 52 8.57 -3.26 19.93
N THR A 53 9.54 -2.55 19.39
CA THR A 53 9.74 -2.36 17.96
C THR A 53 11.14 -2.80 17.56
N LEU A 54 11.31 -3.10 16.27
CA LEU A 54 12.60 -3.39 15.67
C LEU A 54 13.25 -2.06 15.26
N SER A 55 14.40 -1.70 15.83
CA SER A 55 15.07 -0.43 15.50
C SER A 55 15.92 -0.51 14.24
N ASN A 56 16.47 -1.67 13.93
CA ASN A 56 17.32 -1.90 12.75
C ASN A 56 16.54 -2.53 11.58
N VAL A 57 15.37 -1.98 11.26
CA VAL A 57 14.46 -2.50 10.22
C VAL A 57 15.16 -2.64 8.87
N TYR A 58 15.89 -1.60 8.45
CA TYR A 58 16.55 -1.57 7.14
C TYR A 58 17.58 -2.69 6.99
N GLU A 59 18.42 -2.90 8.01
CA GLU A 59 19.42 -3.95 8.02
C GLU A 59 18.80 -5.34 7.96
N VAL A 60 17.75 -5.56 8.77
CA VAL A 60 17.02 -6.85 8.79
C VAL A 60 16.29 -7.12 7.48
N ALA A 61 15.64 -6.11 6.90
CA ALA A 61 14.92 -6.24 5.64
C ALA A 61 15.86 -6.50 4.44
N SER A 62 17.05 -5.88 4.47
CA SER A 62 18.05 -5.96 3.39
C SER A 62 19.01 -7.15 3.52
N ALA A 63 18.92 -7.92 4.60
CA ALA A 63 19.81 -9.05 4.84
C ALA A 63 19.53 -10.19 3.87
N LYS A 64 20.58 -10.68 3.18
CA LYS A 64 20.51 -11.88 2.34
C LYS A 64 20.26 -13.16 3.16
N ASP A 65 20.81 -13.20 4.37
CA ASP A 65 20.62 -14.30 5.33
C ASP A 65 20.15 -13.71 6.66
N ARG A 66 18.88 -13.92 6.96
CA ARG A 66 18.24 -13.39 8.17
C ARG A 66 18.89 -13.90 9.48
N ASN A 67 19.48 -15.08 9.43
CA ASN A 67 20.12 -15.68 10.61
C ASN A 67 21.44 -14.99 11.00
N LYS A 68 21.99 -14.15 10.12
CA LYS A 68 23.26 -13.44 10.35
C LYS A 68 23.09 -12.02 10.87
N ILE A 69 21.85 -11.53 10.93
CA ILE A 69 21.56 -10.18 11.43
C ILE A 69 20.83 -10.31 12.75
N GLU A 70 21.39 -9.72 13.79
CA GLU A 70 20.74 -9.63 15.09
C GLU A 70 19.63 -8.57 15.04
N GLU A 71 18.41 -8.96 15.46
CA GLU A 71 17.31 -8.04 15.62
C GLU A 71 17.49 -7.17 16.86
N VAL A 72 17.64 -5.86 16.65
CA VAL A 72 17.73 -4.90 17.76
C VAL A 72 16.34 -4.42 18.11
N LYS A 73 15.86 -4.80 19.28
CA LYS A 73 14.52 -4.47 19.77
C LYS A 73 14.56 -3.36 20.79
N GLU A 74 13.71 -2.36 20.60
CA GLU A 74 13.57 -1.22 21.52
C GLU A 74 12.13 -1.08 22.00
N LYS A 75 11.98 -0.68 23.27
CA LYS A 75 10.68 -0.35 23.84
C LYS A 75 10.41 1.14 23.64
N ILE A 76 9.49 1.46 22.76
CA ILE A 76 9.16 2.85 22.42
C ILE A 76 7.73 3.20 22.79
N ARG A 77 7.48 4.50 22.96
CA ARG A 77 6.16 5.04 23.24
C ARG A 77 5.48 5.42 21.93
N ARG A 78 4.29 4.90 21.69
CA ARG A 78 3.45 5.18 20.52
C ARG A 78 2.04 5.56 20.95
N SER A 79 1.29 6.23 20.08
CA SER A 79 -0.13 6.45 20.24
C SER A 79 -0.87 6.09 18.94
N GLY A 80 -2.13 5.67 19.09
CA GLY A 80 -2.96 5.28 17.98
C GLY A 80 -2.47 4.06 17.23
N PHE A 81 -3.17 3.76 16.17
CA PHE A 81 -2.99 2.59 15.32
C PHE A 81 -2.75 3.02 13.87
N ASN A 82 -2.39 2.09 13.02
CA ASN A 82 -2.28 2.30 11.58
C ASN A 82 -3.44 1.64 10.83
N SER A 83 -3.47 1.84 9.54
CA SER A 83 -4.53 1.33 8.68
C SER A 83 -4.02 0.80 7.35
N ILE A 84 -4.82 -0.08 6.74
CA ILE A 84 -4.67 -0.52 5.35
C ILE A 84 -5.79 0.11 4.54
N PHE A 85 -5.49 0.48 3.30
CA PHE A 85 -6.46 0.86 2.29
C PHE A 85 -6.39 -0.09 1.10
N ALA A 86 -7.36 -1.00 1.03
CA ALA A 86 -7.48 -1.97 -0.03
C ALA A 86 -8.26 -1.38 -1.20
N VAL A 87 -7.64 -1.36 -2.37
CA VAL A 87 -8.23 -0.83 -3.61
C VAL A 87 -8.34 -1.90 -4.68
N ALA A 88 -9.21 -1.67 -5.67
CA ALA A 88 -9.59 -2.67 -6.65
C ALA A 88 -8.50 -2.97 -7.69
N SER A 89 -7.65 -2.00 -8.03
CA SER A 89 -6.66 -2.13 -9.10
C SER A 89 -5.43 -1.27 -8.87
N ILE A 90 -4.37 -1.54 -9.63
CA ILE A 90 -3.13 -0.74 -9.62
C ILE A 90 -3.43 0.71 -10.03
N ASP A 91 -4.30 0.92 -11.04
CA ASP A 91 -4.72 2.26 -11.45
C ASP A 91 -5.47 3.01 -10.36
N ALA A 92 -6.28 2.33 -9.57
CA ALA A 92 -6.91 2.91 -8.39
C ALA A 92 -5.85 3.29 -7.34
N ALA A 93 -4.89 2.41 -7.06
CA ALA A 93 -3.81 2.68 -6.12
C ALA A 93 -3.01 3.92 -6.52
N LYS A 94 -2.65 4.05 -7.81
CA LYS A 94 -1.96 5.23 -8.36
C LYS A 94 -2.75 6.52 -8.11
N LYS A 95 -4.03 6.54 -8.52
CA LYS A 95 -4.87 7.74 -8.38
C LYS A 95 -5.06 8.12 -6.93
N TYR A 96 -5.29 7.16 -6.04
CA TYR A 96 -5.41 7.40 -4.62
C TYR A 96 -4.11 7.90 -4.00
N TYR A 97 -2.99 7.27 -4.29
CA TYR A 97 -1.68 7.70 -3.77
C TYR A 97 -1.35 9.15 -4.15
N LEU A 98 -1.53 9.49 -5.44
CA LEU A 98 -1.28 10.85 -5.93
C LEU A 98 -2.23 11.87 -5.32
N GLU A 99 -3.51 11.52 -5.13
CA GLU A 99 -4.48 12.42 -4.51
C GLU A 99 -4.22 12.60 -3.01
N PHE A 100 -3.82 11.55 -2.28
CA PHE A 100 -3.34 11.68 -0.90
C PHE A 100 -2.15 12.62 -0.82
N LYS A 101 -1.16 12.46 -1.68
CA LYS A 101 0.02 13.32 -1.73
C LYS A 101 -0.38 14.78 -1.94
N LYS A 102 -1.20 15.05 -2.95
CA LYS A 102 -1.71 16.39 -3.28
C LYS A 102 -2.48 17.04 -2.11
N GLN A 103 -3.41 16.32 -1.48
CA GLN A 103 -4.20 16.89 -0.38
C GLN A 103 -3.35 17.10 0.87
N GLN A 104 -2.37 16.25 1.12
CA GLN A 104 -1.46 16.40 2.26
C GLN A 104 -0.43 17.54 2.10
N GLU A 105 -0.11 17.96 0.87
CA GLU A 105 0.75 19.14 0.65
C GLU A 105 0.20 20.41 1.31
N LEU A 106 -1.10 20.49 1.46
CA LEU A 106 -1.79 21.60 2.14
C LEU A 106 -1.71 21.53 3.66
N LEU A 107 -1.25 20.42 4.23
CA LEU A 107 -1.15 20.20 5.68
C LEU A 107 0.27 20.49 6.18
N PRO A 108 0.40 20.95 7.44
CA PRO A 108 1.70 21.00 8.10
C PRO A 108 2.38 19.62 8.10
N GLU A 109 3.69 19.57 7.95
CA GLU A 109 4.44 18.31 7.83
C GLU A 109 4.14 17.31 8.97
N LEU A 110 4.05 17.80 10.21
CA LEU A 110 3.74 16.98 11.38
C LEU A 110 2.32 16.38 11.38
N ALA A 111 1.41 16.96 10.60
CA ALA A 111 0.04 16.45 10.45
C ALA A 111 -0.10 15.44 9.32
N ARG A 112 0.90 15.36 8.43
CA ARG A 112 0.88 14.44 7.29
C ARG A 112 1.00 13.00 7.74
N LEU A 113 0.25 12.14 7.08
CA LEU A 113 0.36 10.70 7.24
C LEU A 113 1.58 10.18 6.47
N LYS A 114 2.30 9.25 7.04
CA LYS A 114 3.31 8.47 6.34
C LYS A 114 2.60 7.37 5.57
N ILE A 115 2.52 7.55 4.27
CA ILE A 115 1.80 6.65 3.35
C ILE A 115 2.82 5.83 2.57
N ALA A 116 2.61 4.51 2.53
CA ALA A 116 3.31 3.60 1.65
C ALA A 116 2.31 2.92 0.71
N THR A 117 2.77 2.45 -0.43
CA THR A 117 1.97 1.64 -1.34
C THR A 117 2.76 0.43 -1.78
N ILE A 118 2.07 -0.70 -1.90
CA ILE A 118 2.66 -1.92 -2.41
C ILE A 118 1.63 -2.69 -3.23
N PHE A 119 2.07 -3.17 -4.37
CA PHE A 119 1.32 -4.08 -5.22
C PHE A 119 2.31 -4.92 -6.01
N SER A 120 1.89 -6.11 -6.39
CA SER A 120 2.63 -6.98 -7.29
C SER A 120 1.75 -7.35 -8.48
N PHE A 121 2.36 -7.82 -9.52
CA PHE A 121 1.67 -8.46 -10.62
C PHE A 121 1.44 -9.93 -10.23
N GLY A 122 0.28 -10.22 -9.67
CA GLY A 122 -0.29 -11.57 -9.70
C GLY A 122 -1.13 -11.67 -10.95
N GLN A 123 -0.95 -12.70 -11.76
CA GLN A 123 -1.83 -12.95 -12.91
C GLN A 123 -3.27 -13.08 -12.41
N ASN A 124 -4.06 -12.02 -12.58
CA ASN A 124 -5.51 -12.06 -12.40
C ASN A 124 -6.20 -12.58 -13.68
N ASP A 125 -5.52 -13.34 -14.50
CA ASP A 125 -6.17 -14.12 -15.56
C ASP A 125 -6.46 -15.50 -14.99
N ALA A 126 -7.70 -15.62 -14.53
CA ALA A 126 -8.30 -16.86 -14.12
C ALA A 126 -8.22 -17.88 -15.27
N GLU A 127 -7.36 -18.89 -15.09
CA GLU A 127 -7.66 -20.28 -15.45
C GLU A 127 -6.68 -21.18 -14.68
N ASP A 128 -7.16 -21.59 -13.52
CA ASP A 128 -7.05 -22.90 -12.93
C ASP A 128 -5.70 -23.63 -13.01
N ASP A 129 -4.84 -23.42 -11.98
CA ASP A 129 -4.15 -24.55 -11.37
C ASP A 129 -3.75 -24.18 -9.93
N GLY A 130 -4.31 -24.87 -8.96
CA GLY A 130 -4.38 -24.56 -7.54
C GLY A 130 -3.07 -24.52 -6.74
N ASN A 131 -2.03 -23.85 -7.20
CA ASN A 131 -0.75 -23.68 -6.52
C ASN A 131 -0.06 -22.34 -6.79
N GLU A 132 -0.78 -21.23 -6.92
CA GLU A 132 -0.14 -19.93 -7.01
C GLU A 132 -0.06 -19.28 -5.63
N ASP A 133 1.16 -19.02 -5.17
CA ASP A 133 1.46 -18.17 -4.03
C ASP A 133 0.79 -16.81 -4.21
N GLU A 134 -0.31 -16.55 -3.48
CA GLU A 134 -1.03 -15.28 -3.44
C GLU A 134 -0.13 -14.08 -3.03
N ASN A 135 1.14 -14.31 -2.78
CA ASN A 135 2.16 -13.37 -2.34
C ASN A 135 3.33 -13.23 -3.32
N SER A 136 3.08 -13.25 -4.64
CA SER A 136 4.16 -13.00 -5.60
C SER A 136 4.79 -11.61 -5.36
N GLU A 137 5.94 -11.59 -4.70
CA GLU A 137 6.73 -10.39 -4.40
C GLU A 137 7.55 -9.92 -5.64
N SER A 138 7.00 -10.12 -6.86
CA SER A 138 7.67 -9.79 -8.11
C SER A 138 7.07 -8.57 -8.78
N THR A 139 7.92 -7.77 -9.42
CA THR A 139 7.52 -6.69 -10.33
C THR A 139 7.53 -7.13 -11.79
N GLU A 140 7.80 -8.41 -12.06
CA GLU A 140 7.73 -8.98 -13.40
C GLU A 140 6.28 -9.00 -13.87
N GLY A 141 6.06 -8.51 -15.09
CA GLY A 141 4.71 -8.38 -15.66
C GLY A 141 4.02 -7.03 -15.43
N LEU A 142 4.51 -6.15 -14.55
CA LEU A 142 4.01 -4.78 -14.46
C LEU A 142 4.24 -4.03 -15.77
N SER A 143 3.26 -3.23 -16.19
CA SER A 143 3.45 -2.30 -17.29
C SER A 143 4.58 -1.31 -16.99
N ALA A 144 5.21 -0.74 -18.01
CA ALA A 144 6.24 0.30 -17.81
C ALA A 144 5.71 1.45 -16.94
N SER A 145 4.47 1.89 -17.18
CA SER A 145 3.82 2.95 -16.41
C SER A 145 3.57 2.58 -14.94
N ASP A 146 3.25 1.30 -14.65
CA ASP A 146 3.03 0.84 -13.28
C ASP A 146 4.34 0.76 -12.51
N ARG A 147 5.39 0.29 -13.20
CA ARG A 147 6.73 0.23 -12.63
C ARG A 147 7.28 1.63 -12.34
N ASP A 148 7.14 2.57 -13.29
CA ASP A 148 7.56 3.97 -13.10
C ASP A 148 6.85 4.63 -11.93
N PHE A 149 5.55 4.37 -11.76
CA PHE A 149 4.81 4.86 -10.62
C PHE A 149 5.32 4.25 -9.31
N LEU A 150 5.50 2.93 -9.27
CA LEU A 150 6.01 2.21 -8.10
C LEU A 150 7.40 2.71 -7.72
N GLU A 151 8.28 2.91 -8.70
CA GLU A 151 9.61 3.49 -8.49
C GLU A 151 9.54 4.87 -7.82
N ASN A 152 8.65 5.74 -8.31
CA ASN A 152 8.44 7.07 -7.70
C ASN A 152 7.90 6.97 -6.27
N ALA A 153 6.98 6.04 -5.99
CA ALA A 153 6.47 5.81 -4.65
C ALA A 153 7.56 5.27 -3.70
N ILE A 154 8.44 4.39 -4.20
CA ILE A 154 9.61 3.89 -3.46
C ILE A 154 10.61 5.02 -3.19
N ILE A 155 10.84 5.93 -4.15
CA ILE A 155 11.69 7.12 -3.94
C ILE A 155 11.14 7.99 -2.81
N ASP A 156 9.83 8.22 -2.75
CA ASP A 156 9.22 8.97 -1.65
C ASP A 156 9.37 8.22 -0.31
N TYR A 157 9.18 6.91 -0.30
CA TYR A 157 9.43 6.05 0.87
C TYR A 157 10.87 6.13 1.36
N ASN A 158 11.84 6.02 0.44
CA ASN A 158 13.26 6.13 0.75
C ASN A 158 13.62 7.47 1.43
N LYS A 159 12.99 8.57 1.01
CA LYS A 159 13.17 9.89 1.65
C LYS A 159 12.67 9.91 3.09
N ILE A 160 11.51 9.28 3.35
CA ILE A 160 10.89 9.25 4.69
C ILE A 160 11.73 8.39 5.64
N PHE A 161 12.16 7.22 5.18
CA PHE A 161 12.79 6.20 6.03
C PHE A 161 14.30 6.09 5.88
N LYS A 162 14.92 6.93 5.01
CA LYS A 162 16.37 6.95 4.73
C LYS A 162 16.88 5.60 4.26
N THR A 163 16.15 4.99 3.34
CA THR A 163 16.44 3.70 2.72
C THR A 163 16.90 3.87 1.26
N ASN A 164 17.23 2.77 0.57
CA ASN A 164 17.75 2.80 -0.81
C ASN A 164 17.16 1.62 -1.61
N TYR A 165 15.85 1.54 -1.65
CA TYR A 165 15.13 0.56 -2.44
C TYR A 165 14.80 1.09 -3.85
N ASP A 166 14.57 0.16 -4.78
CA ASP A 166 14.07 0.42 -6.13
C ASP A 166 13.25 -0.78 -6.62
N THR A 167 12.78 -0.74 -7.86
CA THR A 167 11.95 -1.78 -8.47
C THR A 167 12.74 -2.96 -9.03
N SER A 168 14.06 -3.04 -8.84
CA SER A 168 14.83 -4.26 -9.16
C SER A 168 14.43 -5.41 -8.22
N SER A 169 14.47 -6.65 -8.73
CA SER A 169 13.93 -7.82 -8.03
C SER A 169 14.36 -7.92 -6.57
N ASP A 170 15.69 -7.94 -6.31
CA ASP A 170 16.21 -8.08 -4.94
C ASP A 170 15.84 -6.93 -4.02
N LYS A 171 15.91 -5.68 -4.53
CA LYS A 171 15.59 -4.50 -3.74
C LYS A 171 14.10 -4.32 -3.52
N PHE A 172 13.26 -4.77 -4.46
CA PHE A 172 11.83 -4.76 -4.29
C PHE A 172 11.37 -5.75 -3.22
N GLN A 173 11.95 -6.95 -3.19
CA GLN A 173 11.68 -7.90 -2.11
C GLN A 173 12.10 -7.36 -0.74
N ASN A 174 13.24 -6.66 -0.67
CA ASN A 174 13.67 -6.00 0.57
C ASN A 174 12.75 -4.83 0.95
N TYR A 175 12.28 -4.05 -0.02
CA TYR A 175 11.27 -3.02 0.18
C TYR A 175 9.98 -3.61 0.77
N TYR A 176 9.48 -4.71 0.21
CA TYR A 176 8.31 -5.42 0.73
C TYR A 176 8.47 -5.80 2.20
N LYS A 177 9.61 -6.40 2.55
CA LYS A 177 9.95 -6.80 3.94
C LYS A 177 10.04 -5.57 4.85
N ASP A 178 10.70 -4.50 4.41
CA ASP A 178 10.84 -3.25 5.19
C ASP A 178 9.48 -2.60 5.46
N VAL A 179 8.62 -2.46 4.44
CA VAL A 179 7.25 -1.95 4.60
C VAL A 179 6.48 -2.78 5.61
N SER A 180 6.53 -4.10 5.50
CA SER A 180 5.87 -5.03 6.42
C SER A 180 6.31 -4.81 7.87
N LEU A 181 7.62 -4.73 8.12
CA LEU A 181 8.18 -4.50 9.44
C LEU A 181 7.81 -3.10 9.98
N ARG A 182 7.85 -2.06 9.15
CA ARG A 182 7.49 -0.70 9.57
C ARG A 182 6.00 -0.52 9.84
N VAL A 183 5.13 -1.25 9.14
CA VAL A 183 3.71 -1.31 9.51
C VAL A 183 3.56 -1.95 10.88
N LYS A 184 4.23 -3.07 11.16
CA LYS A 184 4.23 -3.72 12.48
C LYS A 184 4.81 -2.83 13.58
N ASN A 185 5.80 -2.02 13.27
CA ASN A 185 6.40 -1.03 14.17
C ASN A 185 5.55 0.23 14.38
N ARG A 186 4.39 0.36 13.70
CA ARG A 186 3.59 1.60 13.71
C ARG A 186 4.35 2.82 13.17
N GLU A 187 5.22 2.63 12.19
CA GLU A 187 5.98 3.71 11.54
C GLU A 187 5.33 4.21 10.25
N VAL A 188 4.52 3.36 9.59
CA VAL A 188 3.65 3.69 8.47
C VAL A 188 2.26 3.92 9.01
N ASP A 189 1.61 5.04 8.64
CA ASP A 189 0.26 5.37 9.07
C ASP A 189 -0.80 4.68 8.20
N LEU A 190 -0.62 4.71 6.88
CA LEU A 190 -1.55 4.16 5.89
C LEU A 190 -0.79 3.36 4.84
N LEU A 191 -1.16 2.11 4.66
CA LEU A 191 -0.65 1.25 3.59
C LEU A 191 -1.71 1.06 2.51
N ILE A 192 -1.46 1.53 1.28
CA ILE A 192 -2.34 1.31 0.12
C ILE A 192 -1.92 0.01 -0.55
N VAL A 193 -2.87 -0.90 -0.75
CA VAL A 193 -2.60 -2.24 -1.29
C VAL A 193 -3.59 -2.63 -2.39
N VAL A 194 -3.09 -3.44 -3.32
CA VAL A 194 -3.91 -4.13 -4.32
C VAL A 194 -3.69 -5.63 -4.13
N ASN A 195 -4.73 -6.34 -3.70
CA ASN A 195 -4.74 -7.79 -3.49
C ASN A 195 -3.61 -8.37 -2.61
N MET A 196 -2.95 -7.54 -1.82
CA MET A 196 -1.86 -7.93 -0.92
C MET A 196 -2.18 -7.59 0.52
N PHE A 197 -1.54 -8.23 1.48
CA PHE A 197 -1.71 -8.00 2.94
C PHE A 197 -3.14 -8.13 3.48
N LEU A 198 -4.05 -8.74 2.72
CA LEU A 198 -5.44 -8.92 3.17
C LEU A 198 -5.62 -10.22 3.95
N THR A 199 -4.77 -11.20 3.71
CA THR A 199 -4.75 -12.50 4.39
C THR A 199 -3.39 -12.74 5.01
N GLY A 200 -3.36 -13.33 6.21
CA GLY A 200 -2.12 -13.73 6.89
C GLY A 200 -1.19 -12.62 7.37
N PHE A 201 -1.52 -11.34 7.14
CA PHE A 201 -0.71 -10.23 7.65
C PHE A 201 -1.06 -9.91 9.11
N ASP A 202 -0.25 -10.41 10.03
CA ASP A 202 -0.41 -10.15 11.47
C ASP A 202 0.35 -8.89 11.88
N ALA A 203 -0.40 -7.84 12.20
CA ALA A 203 0.12 -6.61 12.77
C ALA A 203 -0.79 -6.11 13.90
N THR A 204 -0.34 -6.23 15.15
CA THR A 204 -1.09 -5.84 16.34
C THR A 204 -1.42 -4.35 16.41
N THR A 205 -0.72 -3.54 15.63
CA THR A 205 -0.92 -2.10 15.51
C THR A 205 -1.94 -1.70 14.45
N LEU A 206 -2.44 -2.65 13.67
CA LEU A 206 -3.41 -2.42 12.61
C LEU A 206 -4.84 -2.56 13.17
N ASN A 207 -5.63 -1.50 13.12
CA ASN A 207 -7.02 -1.53 13.61
C ASN A 207 -8.08 -1.10 12.60
N THR A 208 -7.66 -0.52 11.49
CA THR A 208 -8.59 0.06 10.52
C THR A 208 -8.31 -0.45 9.11
N LEU A 209 -9.35 -0.95 8.46
CA LEU A 209 -9.33 -1.30 7.05
C LEU A 209 -10.26 -0.38 6.28
N TRP A 210 -9.72 0.37 5.34
CA TRP A 210 -10.48 1.12 4.35
C TRP A 210 -10.59 0.25 3.09
N VAL A 211 -11.75 0.23 2.47
CA VAL A 211 -11.97 -0.61 1.29
C VAL A 211 -12.64 0.21 0.20
N ASP A 212 -12.04 0.18 -0.99
CA ASP A 212 -12.62 0.66 -2.24
C ASP A 212 -12.44 -0.40 -3.32
N LYS A 213 -13.22 -1.47 -3.16
CA LYS A 213 -13.29 -2.61 -4.07
C LYS A 213 -14.74 -2.87 -4.47
N ASN A 214 -14.90 -3.57 -5.59
CA ASN A 214 -16.20 -4.09 -6.03
C ASN A 214 -16.52 -5.38 -5.30
#